data_4d9b0b340a7fd69e9466dbdd336784f8
#
_entry.id   4d9b0b340a7fd69e9466dbdd336784f8
#
_cell.length_a   1.000
_cell.length_b   1.000
_cell.length_c   1.000
_cell.angle_alpha   90.00
_cell.angle_beta   90.00
_cell.angle_gamma   90.00
#
_symmetry.space_group_name_H-M   'P 1'
#
loop_
_entity.id
_entity.type
_entity.pdbx_description
1 polymer ?
#
loop_
_entity_poly.entity_id
_entity_poly.type
_entity_poly.pdbx_seq_one_letter_code
_entity_poly.pdbx_strand_id
1 'polypeptide(L)'
;ITVWKLDDLSKQGGGAKYGLFSSHPEPEERVKRVMKQLKEYNIHPDVVVKDDDHATVTEGNWSFNVSQSIGNTKGKYRAYMLAGGLWNVRQRGPVNPNHFVVYDNGSTADIYYDDIQVFRLYTQDAGAFGSAGAYAAACVDMLRDWAQIANANDAKAKSSTKKK
;
A
#
# COMPACT_ATOMS: atom_id res chain seq x y z
N ILE A 1 -2.71 9.52 10.98
CA ILE A 1 -2.80 9.34 10.96
C ILE A 1 -2.62 9.45 10.76
N THR A 2 -2.31 9.50 10.63
CA THR A 2 -2.23 9.33 10.44
C THR A 2 -1.54 9.49 10.17
N VAL A 3 -1.11 9.70 10.22
CA VAL A 3 -0.81 9.58 10.05
C VAL A 3 -0.71 9.86 9.72
N TRP A 4 -0.73 9.97 9.69
CA TRP A 4 -1.12 10.05 9.30
C TRP A 4 -1.85 10.35 9.63
N LYS A 5 -2.03 10.49 10.15
CA LYS A 5 -2.63 10.72 10.48
C LYS A 5 -2.18 11.11 10.82
N LEU A 6 -1.61 11.39 10.79
CA LEU A 6 -1.39 11.60 11.06
C LEU A 6 -1.07 12.33 10.88
N ASP A 7 -0.94 12.81 10.88
CA ASP A 7 -0.93 13.27 10.76
C ASP A 7 -1.24 13.76 10.69
N ASP A 8 -1.31 13.85 10.82
CA ASP A 8 -1.89 14.01 10.81
C ASP A 8 -2.02 14.37 10.71
N LEU A 9 -2.09 14.61 10.90
CA LEU A 9 -2.44 14.80 10.82
C LEU A 9 -2.36 15.55 10.61
N SER A 10 -2.30 15.96 10.57
CA SER A 10 -2.49 16.42 10.38
C SER A 10 -2.56 17.16 10.54
N LYS A 11 -2.45 17.89 10.83
CA LYS A 11 -2.89 18.31 10.99
C LYS A 11 -2.87 19.01 10.87
N GLN A 12 -2.73 19.54 10.67
CA GLN A 12 -2.95 19.85 10.32
C GLN A 12 -3.20 20.30 9.81
N GLY A 13 -3.14 20.75 9.71
CA GLY A 13 -3.58 21.03 9.21
C GLY A 13 -3.66 21.20 8.25
N GLY A 14 -3.55 21.42 7.93
CA GLY A 14 -3.89 21.43 7.01
C GLY A 14 -3.85 20.65 6.19
N GLY A 15 -3.69 20.47 6.16
CA GLY A 15 -3.84 19.69 5.69
C GLY A 15 -3.78 18.79 5.68
N ALA A 16 -3.82 18.78 5.95
CA ALA A 16 -3.84 17.87 5.98
C ALA A 16 -4.21 17.10 6.08
N LYS A 17 -4.71 16.95 6.12
CA LYS A 17 -4.78 15.96 5.93
C LYS A 17 -4.19 15.45 5.12
N TYR A 18 -3.34 15.45 5.14
CA TYR A 18 -2.65 15.00 4.22
C TYR A 18 -2.04 13.82 4.44
N GLY A 19 -2.05 12.96 3.98
CA GLY A 19 -1.41 11.78 4.23
C GLY A 19 -0.44 11.41 3.18
N LEU A 20 0.03 10.18 3.18
CA LEU A 20 0.93 9.65 2.18
C LEU A 20 0.31 9.65 0.80
N PHE A 21 -1.01 9.75 0.73
CA PHE A 21 -1.75 9.56 -0.52
C PHE A 21 -2.38 10.85 -1.01
N SER A 22 -1.79 12.00 -0.68
CA SER A 22 -2.25 13.27 -1.21
C SER A 22 -2.06 13.32 -2.73
N SER A 23 -2.73 14.25 -3.40
CA SER A 23 -2.62 14.42 -4.85
C SER A 23 -1.24 14.92 -5.28
N HIS A 24 -0.45 15.44 -4.36
CA HIS A 24 0.91 15.90 -4.63
C HIS A 24 1.90 14.75 -4.41
N PRO A 25 3.02 14.72 -5.13
CA PRO A 25 4.07 13.76 -4.86
C PRO A 25 4.53 13.89 -3.41
N GLU A 26 4.71 12.79 -2.73
CA GLU A 26 5.18 12.81 -1.35
C GLU A 26 6.63 13.25 -1.30
N PRO A 27 7.01 14.15 -0.37
CA PRO A 27 8.41 14.47 -0.15
C PRO A 27 9.21 13.23 0.18
N GLU A 28 10.42 13.17 -0.33
CA GLU A 28 11.31 12.02 -0.12
C GLU A 28 11.53 11.75 1.37
N GLU A 29 11.66 12.78 2.17
CA GLU A 29 11.85 12.62 3.62
C GLU A 29 10.67 11.92 4.29
N ARG A 30 9.45 12.21 3.83
CA ARG A 30 8.25 11.59 4.39
C ARG A 30 8.22 10.10 4.06
N VAL A 31 8.56 9.76 2.83
CA VAL A 31 8.64 8.35 2.42
C VAL A 31 9.72 7.63 3.22
N LYS A 32 10.87 8.26 3.42
CA LYS A 32 11.96 7.69 4.21
C LYS A 32 11.53 7.42 5.66
N ARG A 33 10.72 8.30 6.23
CA ARG A 33 10.19 8.07 7.59
C ARG A 33 9.28 6.85 7.65
N VAL A 34 8.41 6.68 6.64
CA VAL A 34 7.57 5.48 6.56
C VAL A 34 8.44 4.24 6.44
N MET A 35 9.45 4.28 5.58
CA MET A 35 10.38 3.17 5.41
C MET A 35 11.04 2.78 6.73
N LYS A 36 11.50 3.79 7.48
CA LYS A 36 12.12 3.56 8.78
C LYS A 36 11.16 2.91 9.76
N GLN A 37 9.92 3.41 9.81
CA GLN A 37 8.90 2.86 10.70
C GLN A 37 8.57 1.41 10.35
N LEU A 38 8.44 1.10 9.07
CA LEU A 38 8.16 -0.28 8.63
C LEU A 38 9.23 -1.25 9.10
N LYS A 39 10.50 -0.84 9.05
CA LYS A 39 11.61 -1.67 9.50
C LYS A 39 11.70 -1.74 11.01
N GLU A 40 11.58 -0.58 11.66
CA GLU A 40 11.82 -0.44 13.11
C GLU A 40 10.78 -1.18 13.94
N TYR A 41 9.52 -1.15 13.48
CA TYR A 41 8.41 -1.75 14.20
C TYR A 41 7.98 -3.09 13.64
N ASN A 42 8.76 -3.64 12.71
CA ASN A 42 8.46 -4.94 12.09
C ASN A 42 7.05 -4.97 11.49
N ILE A 43 6.72 -3.91 10.77
CA ILE A 43 5.41 -3.75 10.16
C ILE A 43 5.36 -4.54 8.84
N HIS A 44 4.27 -5.24 8.62
CA HIS A 44 4.06 -6.01 7.39
C HIS A 44 2.88 -5.45 6.60
N PRO A 45 2.91 -5.57 5.26
CA PRO A 45 3.90 -6.30 4.45
C PRO A 45 5.24 -5.58 4.37
N ASP A 46 6.27 -6.33 4.04
CA ASP A 46 7.62 -5.81 3.88
C ASP A 46 7.85 -5.32 2.45
N VAL A 47 8.90 -4.53 2.28
CA VAL A 47 9.33 -4.08 0.94
C VAL A 47 10.78 -4.50 0.72
N VAL A 48 11.02 -5.16 -0.40
CA VAL A 48 12.37 -5.52 -0.85
C VAL A 48 12.71 -4.64 -2.05
N VAL A 49 13.69 -3.77 -1.89
CA VAL A 49 14.09 -2.82 -2.94
C VAL A 49 15.19 -3.44 -3.79
N LYS A 50 14.99 -3.44 -5.10
CA LYS A 50 16.02 -3.88 -6.06
C LYS A 50 16.81 -2.68 -6.54
N ASP A 51 16.13 -1.62 -6.97
CA ASP A 51 16.73 -0.38 -7.41
C ASP A 51 15.68 0.74 -7.29
N ASP A 52 15.99 1.93 -7.80
CA ASP A 52 15.08 3.07 -7.68
C ASP A 52 13.71 2.83 -8.30
N ASP A 53 13.66 2.07 -9.39
CA ASP A 53 12.43 1.85 -10.14
C ASP A 53 11.72 0.56 -9.75
N HIS A 54 12.40 -0.37 -9.10
CA HIS A 54 11.90 -1.73 -8.88
C HIS A 54 11.96 -2.09 -7.41
N ALA A 55 10.82 -2.51 -6.89
CA ALA A 55 10.72 -3.05 -5.54
C ALA A 55 9.55 -4.02 -5.47
N THR A 56 9.58 -4.89 -4.47
CA THR A 56 8.56 -5.92 -4.29
C THR A 56 7.97 -5.79 -2.90
N VAL A 57 6.66 -5.78 -2.81
CA VAL A 57 5.94 -5.83 -1.52
C VAL A 57 5.70 -7.31 -1.23
N THR A 58 6.11 -7.77 -0.05
CA THR A 58 6.06 -9.20 0.29
C THR A 58 5.45 -9.46 1.65
N GLU A 59 4.77 -10.59 1.76
CA GLU A 59 4.35 -11.12 3.06
C GLU A 59 4.17 -12.63 2.90
N GLY A 60 4.95 -13.41 3.66
CA GLY A 60 4.96 -14.85 3.49
C GLY A 60 5.40 -15.20 2.08
N ASN A 61 4.62 -16.03 1.40
CA ASN A 61 4.89 -16.39 0.00
C ASN A 61 4.13 -15.49 -1.01
N TRP A 62 3.48 -14.47 -0.53
CA TRP A 62 2.81 -13.48 -1.39
C TRP A 62 3.79 -12.38 -1.78
N SER A 63 3.69 -11.90 -3.01
CA SER A 63 4.50 -10.77 -3.46
C SER A 63 3.77 -9.97 -4.53
N PHE A 64 4.11 -8.67 -4.58
CA PHE A 64 3.59 -7.74 -5.58
C PHE A 64 4.74 -6.87 -6.06
N ASN A 65 5.01 -6.90 -7.36
CA ASN A 65 6.12 -6.15 -7.95
C ASN A 65 5.67 -4.77 -8.40
N VAL A 66 6.43 -3.75 -8.01
CA VAL A 66 6.31 -2.40 -8.55
C VAL A 66 7.52 -2.17 -9.42
N SER A 67 7.31 -1.88 -10.71
CA SER A 67 8.39 -1.78 -11.68
C SER A 67 8.39 -0.46 -12.46
N GLN A 68 7.57 0.50 -12.04
CA GLN A 68 7.48 1.80 -12.74
C GLN A 68 7.63 2.94 -11.76
N SER A 69 8.50 3.88 -12.10
CA SER A 69 8.51 5.20 -11.49
C SER A 69 7.55 6.09 -12.26
N ILE A 70 6.74 6.86 -11.54
CA ILE A 70 5.73 7.72 -12.16
C ILE A 70 6.03 9.16 -11.77
N GLY A 71 6.32 10.01 -12.77
CA GLY A 71 6.68 11.39 -12.52
C GLY A 71 7.90 11.46 -11.60
N ASN A 72 7.76 12.15 -10.48
CA ASN A 72 8.85 12.30 -9.51
C ASN A 72 8.85 11.21 -8.44
N THR A 73 7.93 10.26 -8.51
CA THR A 73 7.83 9.21 -7.51
C THR A 73 8.48 7.93 -8.00
N LYS A 74 9.58 7.56 -7.36
CA LYS A 74 10.32 6.36 -7.72
C LYS A 74 9.52 5.10 -7.44
N GLY A 75 9.73 4.07 -8.24
CA GLY A 75 9.04 2.79 -8.07
C GLY A 75 9.19 2.22 -6.66
N LYS A 76 10.39 2.30 -6.10
CA LYS A 76 10.62 1.83 -4.72
C LYS A 76 9.75 2.59 -3.71
N TYR A 77 9.52 3.88 -3.89
CA TYR A 77 8.67 4.65 -3.00
C TYR A 77 7.20 4.30 -3.19
N ARG A 78 6.81 4.03 -4.42
CA ARG A 78 5.45 3.54 -4.70
C ARG A 78 5.18 2.21 -4.00
N ALA A 79 6.18 1.32 -3.96
CA ALA A 79 6.07 0.06 -3.22
C ALA A 79 5.86 0.30 -1.72
N TYR A 80 6.60 1.23 -1.14
CA TYR A 80 6.41 1.58 0.28
C TYR A 80 5.03 2.19 0.52
N MET A 81 4.51 2.98 -0.42
CA MET A 81 3.17 3.54 -0.30
C MET A 81 2.12 2.42 -0.31
N LEU A 82 2.29 1.43 -1.16
CA LEU A 82 1.39 0.27 -1.17
C LEU A 82 1.47 -0.49 0.17
N ALA A 83 2.67 -0.76 0.64
CA ALA A 83 2.84 -1.45 1.93
C ALA A 83 2.20 -0.66 3.08
N GLY A 84 2.36 0.66 3.08
CA GLY A 84 1.72 1.52 4.08
C GLY A 84 0.21 1.50 4.00
N GLY A 85 -0.35 1.50 2.79
CA GLY A 85 -1.79 1.39 2.56
C GLY A 85 -2.33 0.07 3.09
N LEU A 86 -1.64 -1.02 2.82
CA LEU A 86 -2.05 -2.35 3.32
C LEU A 86 -1.92 -2.43 4.85
N TRP A 87 -0.92 -1.80 5.42
CA TRP A 87 -0.79 -1.67 6.87
C TRP A 87 -2.02 -0.97 7.47
N ASN A 88 -2.45 0.13 6.84
CA ASN A 88 -3.63 0.86 7.30
C ASN A 88 -4.90 0.00 7.23
N VAL A 89 -5.05 -0.77 6.17
CA VAL A 89 -6.16 -1.72 6.03
C VAL A 89 -6.17 -2.70 7.19
N ARG A 90 -5.00 -3.24 7.51
CA ARG A 90 -4.82 -4.25 8.56
C ARG A 90 -5.17 -3.70 9.94
N GLN A 91 -4.96 -2.39 10.17
CA GLN A 91 -5.27 -1.76 11.45
C GLN A 91 -6.76 -1.73 11.77
N ARG A 92 -7.61 -1.96 10.78
CA ARG A 92 -9.06 -2.00 10.98
C ARG A 92 -9.57 -3.36 11.46
N GLY A 93 -8.65 -4.32 11.65
CA GLY A 93 -9.00 -5.68 12.06
C GLY A 93 -8.87 -6.65 10.90
N PRO A 94 -9.51 -7.82 10.97
CA PRO A 94 -9.41 -8.80 9.89
C PRO A 94 -9.78 -8.20 8.55
N VAL A 95 -8.98 -8.50 7.53
CA VAL A 95 -9.16 -7.93 6.20
C VAL A 95 -10.24 -8.74 5.47
N ASN A 96 -11.26 -8.06 4.96
CA ASN A 96 -12.28 -8.70 4.14
C ASN A 96 -11.86 -8.61 2.67
N PRO A 97 -11.55 -9.76 2.02
CA PRO A 97 -11.08 -9.71 0.63
C PRO A 97 -12.05 -9.03 -0.34
N ASN A 98 -13.34 -9.03 -0.01
CA ASN A 98 -14.37 -8.49 -0.89
C ASN A 98 -14.54 -6.98 -0.78
N HIS A 99 -13.81 -6.31 0.14
CA HIS A 99 -13.90 -4.86 0.31
C HIS A 99 -12.94 -4.09 -0.61
N PHE A 100 -12.05 -4.78 -1.32
CA PHE A 100 -11.21 -4.11 -2.31
C PHE A 100 -12.02 -3.79 -3.56
N VAL A 101 -12.03 -2.53 -3.97
CA VAL A 101 -12.76 -2.06 -5.14
C VAL A 101 -11.87 -1.18 -6.01
N VAL A 102 -12.21 -1.12 -7.29
CA VAL A 102 -11.46 -0.32 -8.28
C VAL A 102 -12.32 0.85 -8.73
N TYR A 103 -11.73 2.03 -8.74
CA TYR A 103 -12.30 3.21 -9.41
C TYR A 103 -11.46 3.49 -10.65
N ASP A 104 -12.02 3.26 -11.83
CA ASP A 104 -11.33 3.45 -13.09
C ASP A 104 -11.57 4.88 -13.57
N ASN A 105 -10.49 5.65 -13.67
CA ASN A 105 -10.54 7.06 -14.07
C ASN A 105 -10.04 7.27 -15.51
N GLY A 106 -9.87 6.19 -16.27
CA GLY A 106 -9.32 6.24 -17.62
C GLY A 106 -7.82 6.02 -17.63
N SER A 107 -7.04 7.09 -17.52
CA SER A 107 -5.57 6.99 -17.50
C SER A 107 -5.00 6.50 -16.19
N THR A 108 -5.79 6.52 -15.12
CA THR A 108 -5.42 5.99 -13.80
C THR A 108 -6.54 5.11 -13.27
N ALA A 109 -6.21 4.27 -12.31
CA ALA A 109 -7.20 3.49 -11.58
C ALA A 109 -6.78 3.41 -10.12
N ASP A 110 -7.72 3.67 -9.22
CA ASP A 110 -7.47 3.65 -7.79
C ASP A 110 -8.07 2.42 -7.16
N ILE A 111 -7.31 1.74 -6.33
CA ILE A 111 -7.80 0.64 -5.52
C ILE A 111 -8.08 1.17 -4.13
N TYR A 112 -9.30 0.93 -3.66
CA TYR A 112 -9.73 1.31 -2.32
C TYR A 112 -10.12 0.08 -1.52
N TYR A 113 -9.88 0.17 -0.22
CA TYR A 113 -10.46 -0.73 0.77
C TYR A 113 -11.33 0.15 1.66
N ASP A 114 -12.65 0.08 1.47
CA ASP A 114 -13.59 1.03 2.10
C ASP A 114 -13.19 2.46 1.74
N ASP A 115 -12.82 3.28 2.71
CA ASP A 115 -12.40 4.67 2.47
C ASP A 115 -10.88 4.85 2.37
N ILE A 116 -10.12 3.76 2.44
CA ILE A 116 -8.67 3.81 2.34
C ILE A 116 -8.24 3.66 0.89
N GLN A 117 -7.55 4.67 0.35
CA GLN A 117 -6.91 4.52 -0.95
C GLN A 117 -5.65 3.68 -0.76
N VAL A 118 -5.67 2.46 -1.28
CA VAL A 118 -4.57 1.51 -1.10
C VAL A 118 -3.45 1.78 -2.09
N PHE A 119 -3.80 2.00 -3.37
CA PHE A 119 -2.79 2.16 -4.41
C PHE A 119 -3.41 2.80 -5.65
N ARG A 120 -2.59 3.57 -6.36
CA ARG A 120 -2.97 4.13 -7.66
C ARG A 120 -2.12 3.51 -8.75
N LEU A 121 -2.79 3.07 -9.81
CA LEU A 121 -2.15 2.48 -10.97
C LEU A 121 -2.30 3.43 -12.16
N TYR A 122 -1.30 3.41 -13.02
CA TYR A 122 -1.22 4.27 -14.20
C TYR A 122 -1.17 3.41 -15.44
N THR A 123 -1.42 4.02 -16.59
CA THR A 123 -1.32 3.31 -17.87
C THR A 123 0.06 2.68 -18.05
N GLN A 124 1.11 3.34 -17.56
CA GLN A 124 2.49 2.82 -17.64
C GLN A 124 2.67 1.51 -16.89
N ASP A 125 1.86 1.29 -15.84
CA ASP A 125 1.93 0.05 -15.05
C ASP A 125 1.29 -1.13 -15.79
N ALA A 126 0.41 -0.85 -16.73
CA ALA A 126 -0.53 -1.86 -17.25
C ALA A 126 0.14 -2.91 -18.15
N GLY A 127 1.15 -2.53 -18.93
CA GLY A 127 1.82 -3.45 -19.83
C GLY A 127 0.82 -4.19 -20.72
N ALA A 128 0.87 -5.50 -20.70
CA ALA A 128 0.02 -6.36 -21.51
C ALA A 128 -1.46 -6.30 -21.14
N PHE A 129 -1.81 -5.75 -19.96
CA PHE A 129 -3.22 -5.60 -19.59
C PHE A 129 -3.94 -4.52 -20.41
N GLY A 130 -3.21 -3.59 -21.00
CA GLY A 130 -3.74 -2.62 -21.94
C GLY A 130 -4.30 -1.34 -21.31
N SER A 131 -4.75 -1.37 -20.05
CA SER A 131 -5.27 -0.19 -19.38
C SER A 131 -5.04 -0.27 -17.88
N ALA A 132 -5.00 0.89 -17.23
CA ALA A 132 -4.85 0.97 -15.76
C ALA A 132 -5.99 0.22 -15.06
N GLY A 133 -7.22 0.36 -15.57
CA GLY A 133 -8.38 -0.32 -14.98
C GLY A 133 -8.28 -1.84 -15.07
N ALA A 134 -7.86 -2.37 -16.22
CA ALA A 134 -7.69 -3.81 -16.38
C ALA A 134 -6.61 -4.36 -15.46
N TYR A 135 -5.49 -3.64 -15.34
CA TYR A 135 -4.43 -4.05 -14.43
C TYR A 135 -4.88 -3.96 -12.97
N ALA A 136 -5.62 -2.90 -12.61
CA ALA A 136 -6.13 -2.74 -11.25
C ALA A 136 -7.04 -3.91 -10.86
N ALA A 137 -7.88 -4.39 -11.79
CA ALA A 137 -8.73 -5.55 -11.53
C ALA A 137 -7.89 -6.79 -11.21
N ALA A 138 -6.79 -7.01 -11.94
CA ALA A 138 -5.87 -8.10 -11.67
C ALA A 138 -5.17 -7.91 -10.31
N CYS A 139 -4.81 -6.67 -9.99
CA CYS A 139 -4.19 -6.35 -8.70
C CYS A 139 -5.13 -6.64 -7.53
N VAL A 140 -6.43 -6.37 -7.69
CA VAL A 140 -7.42 -6.69 -6.65
C VAL A 140 -7.42 -8.18 -6.34
N ASP A 141 -7.32 -9.04 -7.36
CA ASP A 141 -7.22 -10.47 -7.12
C ASP A 141 -5.99 -10.82 -6.29
N MET A 142 -4.86 -10.19 -6.58
CA MET A 142 -3.65 -10.38 -5.78
C MET A 142 -3.81 -9.88 -4.34
N LEU A 143 -4.52 -8.77 -4.16
CA LEU A 143 -4.76 -8.23 -2.82
C LEU A 143 -5.74 -9.10 -2.02
N ARG A 144 -6.67 -9.76 -2.68
CA ARG A 144 -7.54 -10.75 -2.02
C ARG A 144 -6.73 -11.91 -1.47
N ASP A 145 -5.74 -12.37 -2.22
CA ASP A 145 -4.82 -13.40 -1.75
C ASP A 145 -4.00 -12.91 -0.56
N TRP A 146 -3.51 -11.68 -0.64
CA TRP A 146 -2.79 -11.07 0.48
C TRP A 146 -3.65 -11.03 1.74
N ALA A 147 -4.94 -10.69 1.60
CA ALA A 147 -5.85 -10.58 2.75
C ALA A 147 -5.89 -11.89 3.53
N GLN A 148 -5.94 -13.02 2.84
CA GLN A 148 -5.95 -14.32 3.51
C GLN A 148 -4.65 -14.57 4.26
N ILE A 149 -3.52 -14.23 3.68
CA ILE A 149 -2.21 -14.40 4.29
C ILE A 149 -2.06 -13.48 5.51
N ALA A 150 -2.46 -12.22 5.37
CA ALA A 150 -2.38 -11.25 6.45
C ALA A 150 -3.23 -11.69 7.65
N ASN A 151 -4.45 -12.16 7.38
CA ASN A 151 -5.34 -12.64 8.43
C ASN A 151 -4.75 -13.86 9.14
N ALA A 152 -4.17 -14.79 8.40
CA ALA A 152 -3.53 -15.97 8.99
C ALA A 152 -2.34 -15.58 9.86
N ASN A 153 -1.52 -14.63 9.39
CA ASN A 153 -0.37 -14.15 10.16
C ASN A 153 -0.80 -13.42 11.42
N ASP A 154 -1.84 -12.60 11.35
CA ASP A 154 -2.36 -11.88 12.51
C ASP A 154 -2.97 -12.84 13.54
N ALA A 155 -3.66 -13.89 13.09
CA ALA A 155 -4.19 -14.91 13.97
C ALA A 155 -3.07 -15.65 14.70
N LYS A 156 -1.99 -15.99 14.00
CA LYS A 156 -0.82 -16.64 14.60
C LYS A 156 -0.17 -15.75 15.66
N ALA A 157 -0.03 -14.46 15.37
CA ALA A 157 0.57 -13.51 16.31
C ALA A 157 -0.25 -13.42 17.60
N LYS A 158 -1.59 -13.35 17.49
CA LYS A 158 -2.49 -13.33 18.65
C LYS A 158 -2.40 -14.61 19.45
N SER A 159 -2.38 -15.76 18.79
CA SER A 159 -2.29 -17.06 19.44
C SER A 159 -0.97 -17.17 20.21
N SER A 160 0.13 -16.74 19.61
CA SER A 160 1.46 -16.73 20.24
C SER A 160 1.48 -15.83 21.48
N THR A 161 0.85 -14.65 21.40
CA THR A 161 0.76 -13.71 22.51
C THR A 161 -0.04 -14.29 23.67
N LYS A 162 -1.16 -14.99 23.37
CA LYS A 162 -2.00 -15.58 24.41
C LYS A 162 -1.30 -16.71 25.17
N LYS A 163 -0.35 -17.39 24.54
CA LYS A 163 0.37 -18.49 25.17
C LYS A 163 1.42 -18.02 26.17
N LYS A 164 1.73 -16.75 26.17
CA LYS A 164 2.63 -16.17 27.14
C LYS A 164 1.90 -15.77 28.40
#